data_9ce9452d0e530d7917ad9fd1ec3e92be
#
_entry.id   9ce9452d0e530d7917ad9fd1ec3e92be
#
_cell.length_a   1.000
_cell.length_b   1.000
_cell.length_c   1.000
_cell.angle_alpha   90.00
_cell.angle_beta   90.00
_cell.angle_gamma   90.00
#
_symmetry.space_group_name_H-M   'P 1'
#
loop_
_entity.id
_entity.type
_entity.pdbx_description
1 polymer ?
#
loop_
_entity_poly.entity_id
_entity_poly.type
_entity_poly.pdbx_seq_one_letter_code
_entity_poly.pdbx_strand_id
1 'polypeptide(L)'
;SKPNINYITSIVHFLVLLFIIVAGLTKANTRNFSDFVPFGARGIFQSAAVLFFAYVGFDAVSTMAEETKNPGRDIPIGLVGSMAITTLLYCLLSMTLCLMQKYTEVDENAAFSVAFEAVGMSWAKYIVAFGALKGMTSVLLVGAVGQARYLTHIARTHLLPPWLARVNEKTGTPINATVVMSVATAIVAFFTSLDILANLLSISTLFLFSLVALALLVRRYCVRGVTTRLNIAKFIVCIILILGSSVASAVYWAKSSNWVGYTIFVPLWIVGTVGIWLLVPLAKKPKIWGVPLVPFLPSASIAINVFLLGSLDIASFKRFGVWTAILLVYYLFVGLHASYDMAKAQNEEKEPEIKTQLKLDEENGDTSMIGSGKKHENNM
;
A
#
# COMPACT_ATOMS: atom_id res chain seq x y z
N SER A 1 10.43 5.15 -23.94
CA SER A 1 9.44 4.29 -24.60
C SER A 1 8.26 5.13 -25.04
N LYS A 2 7.80 4.94 -26.25
CA LYS A 2 6.72 5.73 -26.82
C LYS A 2 5.45 5.55 -25.98
N PRO A 3 4.88 6.60 -25.39
CA PRO A 3 3.70 6.51 -24.50
C PRO A 3 2.49 5.85 -25.19
N ASN A 4 2.46 5.84 -26.51
CA ASN A 4 1.37 5.30 -27.32
C ASN A 4 1.19 3.77 -27.20
N ILE A 5 2.27 3.00 -26.99
CA ILE A 5 2.16 1.52 -26.91
C ILE A 5 1.45 1.09 -25.62
N ASN A 6 1.82 1.66 -24.50
CA ASN A 6 1.17 1.33 -23.21
C ASN A 6 -0.30 1.76 -23.20
N TYR A 7 -0.61 2.90 -23.83
CA TYR A 7 -1.98 3.39 -23.93
C TYR A 7 -2.86 2.48 -24.79
N ILE A 8 -2.39 2.11 -25.98
CA ILE A 8 -3.09 1.17 -26.90
C ILE A 8 -3.29 -0.18 -26.19
N THR A 9 -2.24 -0.67 -25.52
CA THR A 9 -2.26 -1.93 -24.79
C THR A 9 -3.31 -1.93 -23.68
N SER A 10 -3.46 -0.84 -22.94
CA SER A 10 -4.47 -0.70 -21.88
C SER A 10 -5.89 -0.64 -22.45
N ILE A 11 -6.09 0.08 -23.57
CA ILE A 11 -7.40 0.13 -24.25
C ILE A 11 -7.83 -1.27 -24.71
N VAL A 12 -6.92 -2.02 -25.37
CA VAL A 12 -7.23 -3.39 -25.82
C VAL A 12 -7.61 -4.28 -24.63
N HIS A 13 -6.91 -4.15 -23.49
CA HIS A 13 -7.25 -4.93 -22.30
C HIS A 13 -8.65 -4.57 -21.76
N PHE A 14 -8.96 -3.29 -21.70
CA PHE A 14 -10.27 -2.82 -21.27
C PHE A 14 -11.39 -3.32 -22.19
N LEU A 15 -11.16 -3.31 -23.49
CA LEU A 15 -12.13 -3.86 -24.46
C LEU A 15 -12.36 -5.36 -24.29
N VAL A 16 -11.31 -6.14 -23.96
CA VAL A 16 -11.47 -7.57 -23.66
C VAL A 16 -12.27 -7.78 -22.37
N LEU A 17 -12.03 -7.00 -21.32
CA LEU A 17 -12.82 -7.09 -20.09
C LEU A 17 -14.29 -6.74 -20.34
N LEU A 18 -14.56 -5.70 -21.10
CA LEU A 18 -15.91 -5.30 -21.49
C LEU A 18 -16.59 -6.40 -22.33
N PHE A 19 -15.86 -7.00 -23.26
CA PHE A 19 -16.34 -8.14 -24.05
C PHE A 19 -16.73 -9.31 -23.12
N ILE A 20 -15.90 -9.68 -22.16
CA ILE A 20 -16.19 -10.77 -21.20
C ILE A 20 -17.50 -10.48 -20.45
N ILE A 21 -17.66 -9.25 -19.94
CA ILE A 21 -18.85 -8.86 -19.19
C ILE A 21 -20.10 -8.93 -20.09
N VAL A 22 -20.06 -8.28 -21.24
CA VAL A 22 -21.23 -8.20 -22.14
C VAL A 22 -21.59 -9.58 -22.70
N ALA A 23 -20.62 -10.31 -23.24
CA ALA A 23 -20.84 -11.64 -23.82
C ALA A 23 -21.27 -12.65 -22.74
N GLY A 24 -20.65 -12.62 -21.56
CA GLY A 24 -20.99 -13.52 -20.46
C GLY A 24 -22.41 -13.26 -19.92
N LEU A 25 -22.83 -12.00 -19.79
CA LEU A 25 -24.19 -11.66 -19.35
C LEU A 25 -25.27 -12.15 -20.33
N THR A 26 -24.98 -12.32 -21.63
CA THR A 26 -25.93 -12.92 -22.58
C THR A 26 -26.26 -14.39 -22.27
N LYS A 27 -25.39 -15.06 -21.52
CA LYS A 27 -25.52 -16.46 -21.10
C LYS A 27 -25.79 -16.60 -19.59
N ALA A 28 -26.21 -15.52 -18.96
CA ALA A 28 -26.49 -15.48 -17.54
C ALA A 28 -27.66 -16.42 -17.16
N ASN A 29 -27.44 -17.25 -16.13
CA ASN A 29 -28.44 -18.10 -15.54
C ASN A 29 -28.54 -17.83 -14.04
N THR A 30 -29.64 -17.22 -13.62
CA THR A 30 -29.88 -16.85 -12.21
C THR A 30 -29.97 -18.06 -11.26
N ARG A 31 -30.22 -19.27 -11.79
CA ARG A 31 -30.24 -20.51 -10.99
C ARG A 31 -28.86 -20.81 -10.38
N ASN A 32 -27.78 -20.31 -10.97
CA ASN A 32 -26.43 -20.50 -10.44
C ASN A 32 -26.19 -19.75 -9.11
N PHE A 33 -27.05 -18.77 -8.80
CA PHE A 33 -27.06 -18.04 -7.54
C PHE A 33 -27.92 -18.67 -6.43
N SER A 34 -28.48 -19.84 -6.64
CA SER A 34 -29.34 -20.48 -5.63
C SER A 34 -28.64 -20.70 -4.28
N ASP A 35 -27.33 -20.90 -4.30
CA ASP A 35 -26.49 -21.05 -3.13
C ASP A 35 -25.46 -19.90 -3.09
N PHE A 36 -25.93 -18.70 -2.70
CA PHE A 36 -25.16 -17.46 -2.79
C PHE A 36 -24.02 -17.38 -1.77
N VAL A 37 -24.14 -17.99 -0.59
CA VAL A 37 -23.14 -17.92 0.49
C VAL A 37 -22.84 -19.31 1.06
N PRO A 38 -22.28 -20.24 0.27
CA PRO A 38 -22.11 -21.63 0.67
C PRO A 38 -21.19 -21.81 1.89
N PHE A 39 -20.19 -20.94 2.05
CA PHE A 39 -19.21 -20.99 3.15
C PHE A 39 -19.51 -19.97 4.27
N GLY A 40 -20.67 -19.32 4.25
CA GLY A 40 -21.09 -18.34 5.23
C GLY A 40 -20.17 -17.09 5.27
N ALA A 41 -20.36 -16.26 6.30
CA ALA A 41 -19.58 -15.04 6.48
C ALA A 41 -18.06 -15.31 6.58
N ARG A 42 -17.67 -16.45 7.15
CA ARG A 42 -16.26 -16.82 7.29
C ARG A 42 -15.57 -16.98 5.94
N GLY A 43 -16.21 -17.64 4.99
CA GLY A 43 -15.70 -17.76 3.62
C GLY A 43 -15.56 -16.41 2.92
N ILE A 44 -16.53 -15.51 3.10
CA ILE A 44 -16.47 -14.16 2.52
C ILE A 44 -15.23 -13.39 3.01
N PHE A 45 -15.01 -13.32 4.31
CA PHE A 45 -13.88 -12.54 4.85
C PHE A 45 -12.53 -13.22 4.59
N GLN A 46 -12.47 -14.54 4.58
CA GLN A 46 -11.26 -15.26 4.20
C GLN A 46 -10.90 -15.00 2.73
N SER A 47 -11.88 -15.08 1.83
CA SER A 47 -11.68 -14.75 0.41
C SER A 47 -11.29 -13.28 0.22
N ALA A 48 -11.93 -12.35 0.93
CA ALA A 48 -11.58 -10.93 0.88
C ALA A 48 -10.13 -10.68 1.31
N ALA A 49 -9.65 -11.38 2.35
CA ALA A 49 -8.27 -11.26 2.82
C ALA A 49 -7.26 -11.78 1.79
N VAL A 50 -7.57 -12.92 1.13
CA VAL A 50 -6.72 -13.48 0.07
C VAL A 50 -6.77 -12.60 -1.18
N LEU A 51 -7.98 -12.18 -1.60
CA LEU A 51 -8.16 -11.33 -2.79
C LEU A 51 -7.54 -9.94 -2.67
N PHE A 52 -7.12 -9.53 -1.48
CA PHE A 52 -6.44 -8.25 -1.29
C PHE A 52 -5.19 -8.14 -2.17
N PHE A 53 -4.50 -9.26 -2.45
CA PHE A 53 -3.34 -9.26 -3.34
C PHE A 53 -3.68 -8.80 -4.77
N ALA A 54 -4.92 -9.00 -5.24
CA ALA A 54 -5.35 -8.59 -6.58
C ALA A 54 -5.40 -7.05 -6.77
N TYR A 55 -5.37 -6.31 -5.66
CA TYR A 55 -5.31 -4.85 -5.66
C TYR A 55 -3.90 -4.30 -5.51
N VAL A 56 -2.90 -5.15 -5.24
CA VAL A 56 -1.50 -4.73 -5.09
C VAL A 56 -0.99 -4.12 -6.39
N GLY A 57 -0.27 -3.01 -6.27
CA GLY A 57 0.26 -2.24 -7.41
C GLY A 57 -0.23 -0.79 -7.45
N PHE A 58 -1.34 -0.45 -6.77
CA PHE A 58 -1.79 0.94 -6.66
C PHE A 58 -0.78 1.79 -5.87
N ASP A 59 -0.04 1.20 -4.94
CA ASP A 59 1.04 1.80 -4.18
C ASP A 59 2.21 2.26 -5.07
N ALA A 60 2.47 1.55 -6.18
CA ALA A 60 3.47 1.95 -7.16
C ALA A 60 3.19 3.33 -7.79
N VAL A 61 1.92 3.75 -7.86
CA VAL A 61 1.56 5.10 -8.33
C VAL A 61 2.16 6.18 -7.44
N SER A 62 2.30 5.93 -6.14
CA SER A 62 2.91 6.88 -5.20
C SER A 62 4.41 7.12 -5.49
N THR A 63 5.10 6.13 -6.06
CA THR A 63 6.53 6.27 -6.44
C THR A 63 6.75 7.15 -7.66
N MET A 64 5.69 7.44 -8.43
CA MET A 64 5.72 8.32 -9.60
C MET A 64 5.47 9.79 -9.23
N ALA A 65 5.45 10.13 -7.95
CA ALA A 65 5.21 11.49 -7.47
C ALA A 65 6.23 12.50 -8.02
N GLU A 66 7.48 12.09 -8.19
CA GLU A 66 8.56 12.93 -8.74
C GLU A 66 8.39 13.23 -10.24
N GLU A 67 7.69 12.34 -10.97
CA GLU A 67 7.44 12.47 -12.40
C GLU A 67 6.10 13.18 -12.70
N THR A 68 5.28 13.44 -11.68
CA THR A 68 3.93 14.02 -11.82
C THR A 68 3.96 15.55 -11.70
N LYS A 69 3.29 16.27 -12.61
CA LYS A 69 3.28 17.74 -12.62
C LYS A 69 2.67 18.35 -11.35
N ASN A 70 1.53 17.82 -10.90
CA ASN A 70 0.81 18.28 -9.70
C ASN A 70 0.56 17.10 -8.75
N PRO A 71 1.59 16.54 -8.08
CA PRO A 71 1.47 15.28 -7.33
C PRO A 71 0.44 15.35 -6.20
N GLY A 72 0.28 16.50 -5.55
CA GLY A 72 -0.67 16.67 -4.45
C GLY A 72 -2.15 16.58 -4.86
N ARG A 73 -2.47 16.75 -6.14
CA ARG A 73 -3.83 16.64 -6.69
C ARG A 73 -4.00 15.40 -7.55
N ASP A 74 -3.07 15.17 -8.47
CA ASP A 74 -3.24 14.18 -9.54
C ASP A 74 -3.07 12.75 -9.02
N ILE A 75 -2.16 12.53 -8.05
CA ILE A 75 -1.97 11.20 -7.45
C ILE A 75 -3.19 10.74 -6.64
N PRO A 76 -3.73 11.53 -5.71
CA PRO A 76 -4.94 11.12 -4.98
C PRO A 76 -6.14 10.84 -5.89
N ILE A 77 -6.37 11.68 -6.89
CA ILE A 77 -7.48 11.51 -7.85
C ILE A 77 -7.25 10.25 -8.70
N GLY A 78 -6.05 10.09 -9.26
CA GLY A 78 -5.70 8.93 -10.06
C GLY A 78 -5.78 7.63 -9.28
N LEU A 79 -5.30 7.62 -8.04
CA LEU A 79 -5.31 6.46 -7.17
C LEU A 79 -6.72 6.05 -6.76
N VAL A 80 -7.52 6.97 -6.23
CA VAL A 80 -8.91 6.69 -5.84
C VAL A 80 -9.77 6.33 -7.05
N GLY A 81 -9.61 7.06 -8.16
CA GLY A 81 -10.35 6.79 -9.40
C GLY A 81 -10.01 5.42 -10.00
N SER A 82 -8.73 5.07 -10.10
CA SER A 82 -8.31 3.76 -10.61
C SER A 82 -8.81 2.61 -9.73
N MET A 83 -8.73 2.75 -8.40
CA MET A 83 -9.23 1.75 -7.47
C MET A 83 -10.75 1.57 -7.58
N ALA A 84 -11.51 2.65 -7.70
CA ALA A 84 -12.96 2.59 -7.85
C ALA A 84 -13.36 1.87 -9.16
N ILE A 85 -12.72 2.23 -10.28
CA ILE A 85 -12.97 1.59 -11.59
C ILE A 85 -12.59 0.10 -11.54
N THR A 86 -11.42 -0.23 -11.00
CA THR A 86 -10.97 -1.62 -10.87
C THR A 86 -11.92 -2.45 -10.01
N THR A 87 -12.37 -1.92 -8.88
CA THR A 87 -13.34 -2.60 -8.01
C THR A 87 -14.65 -2.86 -8.73
N LEU A 88 -15.17 -1.87 -9.46
CA LEU A 88 -16.39 -2.03 -10.25
C LEU A 88 -16.24 -3.15 -11.31
N LEU A 89 -15.12 -3.15 -12.03
CA LEU A 89 -14.82 -4.18 -13.03
C LEU A 89 -14.70 -5.57 -12.41
N TYR A 90 -14.02 -5.70 -11.27
CA TYR A 90 -13.90 -6.97 -10.55
C TYR A 90 -15.26 -7.49 -10.09
N CYS A 91 -16.13 -6.63 -9.55
CA CYS A 91 -17.48 -7.00 -9.17
C CYS A 91 -18.30 -7.49 -10.38
N LEU A 92 -18.23 -6.77 -11.50
CA LEU A 92 -18.96 -7.15 -12.73
C LEU A 92 -18.45 -8.45 -13.32
N LEU A 93 -17.13 -8.65 -13.37
CA LEU A 93 -16.51 -9.89 -13.86
C LEU A 93 -16.88 -11.09 -12.98
N SER A 94 -16.76 -10.97 -11.66
CA SER A 94 -17.10 -12.03 -10.72
C SER A 94 -18.58 -12.38 -10.81
N MET A 95 -19.46 -11.38 -10.88
CA MET A 95 -20.89 -11.58 -11.05
C MET A 95 -21.19 -12.30 -12.37
N THR A 96 -20.55 -11.89 -13.46
CA THR A 96 -20.70 -12.53 -14.78
C THR A 96 -20.28 -13.99 -14.73
N LEU A 97 -19.12 -14.30 -14.14
CA LEU A 97 -18.62 -15.68 -14.02
C LEU A 97 -19.59 -16.56 -13.22
N CYS A 98 -20.04 -16.07 -12.05
CA CYS A 98 -21.00 -16.82 -11.22
C CYS A 98 -22.38 -16.99 -11.86
N LEU A 99 -22.78 -16.08 -12.76
CA LEU A 99 -24.01 -16.24 -13.55
C LEU A 99 -23.85 -17.24 -14.69
N MET A 100 -22.65 -17.38 -15.27
CA MET A 100 -22.39 -18.32 -16.36
C MET A 100 -22.26 -19.77 -15.86
N GLN A 101 -21.64 -19.99 -14.71
CA GLN A 101 -21.26 -21.30 -14.19
C GLN A 101 -21.42 -21.36 -12.67
N LYS A 102 -21.79 -22.55 -12.13
CA LYS A 102 -21.78 -22.75 -10.68
C LYS A 102 -20.38 -22.65 -10.11
N TYR A 103 -20.24 -22.09 -8.91
CA TYR A 103 -18.95 -21.91 -8.25
C TYR A 103 -18.16 -23.23 -8.09
N THR A 104 -18.84 -24.37 -7.94
CA THR A 104 -18.23 -25.70 -7.82
C THR A 104 -17.61 -26.24 -9.10
N GLU A 105 -17.94 -25.66 -10.24
CA GLU A 105 -17.51 -26.09 -11.57
C GLU A 105 -16.47 -25.14 -12.17
N VAL A 106 -16.15 -24.04 -11.46
CA VAL A 106 -15.20 -23.03 -11.92
C VAL A 106 -13.78 -23.62 -11.91
N ASP A 107 -13.12 -23.58 -13.06
CA ASP A 107 -11.73 -24.00 -13.19
C ASP A 107 -10.79 -22.99 -12.52
N GLU A 108 -9.86 -23.48 -11.70
CA GLU A 108 -8.94 -22.62 -10.94
C GLU A 108 -7.89 -21.91 -11.81
N ASN A 109 -7.53 -22.48 -12.96
CA ASN A 109 -6.46 -21.97 -13.82
C ASN A 109 -6.96 -21.15 -15.01
N ALA A 110 -8.15 -21.47 -15.53
CA ALA A 110 -8.70 -20.89 -16.76
C ALA A 110 -10.18 -20.53 -16.66
N ALA A 111 -10.62 -20.01 -15.50
CA ALA A 111 -12.00 -19.80 -15.10
C ALA A 111 -12.91 -19.26 -16.22
N PHE A 112 -12.59 -18.14 -16.84
CA PHE A 112 -13.42 -17.55 -17.90
C PHE A 112 -13.38 -18.34 -19.21
N SER A 113 -12.23 -18.88 -19.60
CA SER A 113 -12.10 -19.65 -20.85
C SER A 113 -12.94 -20.92 -20.79
N VAL A 114 -12.91 -21.63 -19.67
CA VAL A 114 -13.72 -22.84 -19.41
C VAL A 114 -15.20 -22.49 -19.29
N ALA A 115 -15.54 -21.40 -18.59
CA ALA A 115 -16.93 -20.96 -18.47
C ALA A 115 -17.57 -20.62 -19.85
N PHE A 116 -16.83 -19.94 -20.73
CA PHE A 116 -17.33 -19.68 -22.10
C PHE A 116 -17.50 -20.95 -22.93
N GLU A 117 -16.63 -21.93 -22.77
CA GLU A 117 -16.75 -23.22 -23.40
C GLU A 117 -18.00 -23.98 -22.90
N ALA A 118 -18.22 -24.01 -21.60
CA ALA A 118 -19.36 -24.66 -20.95
C ALA A 118 -20.72 -24.09 -21.39
N VAL A 119 -20.78 -22.77 -21.68
CA VAL A 119 -22.02 -22.14 -22.18
C VAL A 119 -22.17 -22.19 -23.70
N GLY A 120 -21.31 -22.95 -24.41
CA GLY A 120 -21.40 -23.16 -25.87
C GLY A 120 -20.81 -22.02 -26.70
N MET A 121 -19.99 -21.14 -26.11
CA MET A 121 -19.28 -20.05 -26.81
C MET A 121 -17.80 -20.36 -27.00
N SER A 122 -17.47 -21.51 -27.58
CA SER A 122 -16.07 -21.99 -27.73
C SER A 122 -15.14 -21.02 -28.49
N TRP A 123 -15.66 -20.17 -29.36
CA TRP A 123 -14.87 -19.15 -30.04
C TRP A 123 -14.40 -18.02 -29.08
N ALA A 124 -15.21 -17.70 -28.07
CA ALA A 124 -14.92 -16.64 -27.10
C ALA A 124 -13.74 -17.01 -26.19
N LYS A 125 -13.52 -18.31 -25.92
CA LYS A 125 -12.40 -18.78 -25.10
C LYS A 125 -11.04 -18.32 -25.62
N TYR A 126 -10.87 -18.22 -26.94
CA TYR A 126 -9.62 -17.77 -27.54
C TYR A 126 -9.38 -16.27 -27.34
N ILE A 127 -10.43 -15.44 -27.39
CA ILE A 127 -10.34 -14.00 -27.11
C ILE A 127 -9.97 -13.78 -25.66
N VAL A 128 -10.60 -14.52 -24.76
CA VAL A 128 -10.33 -14.47 -23.32
C VAL A 128 -8.91 -14.91 -23.03
N ALA A 129 -8.47 -16.04 -23.58
CA ALA A 129 -7.11 -16.56 -23.41
C ALA A 129 -6.05 -15.56 -23.92
N PHE A 130 -6.27 -14.95 -25.09
CA PHE A 130 -5.41 -13.90 -25.62
C PHE A 130 -5.37 -12.67 -24.69
N GLY A 131 -6.52 -12.23 -24.17
CA GLY A 131 -6.61 -11.12 -23.23
C GLY A 131 -5.88 -11.42 -21.93
N ALA A 132 -6.00 -12.63 -21.40
CA ALA A 132 -5.30 -13.07 -20.18
C ALA A 132 -3.78 -13.10 -20.40
N LEU A 133 -3.31 -13.73 -21.49
CA LEU A 133 -1.88 -13.79 -21.84
C LEU A 133 -1.27 -12.39 -21.97
N LYS A 134 -1.95 -11.49 -22.69
CA LYS A 134 -1.55 -10.11 -22.85
C LYS A 134 -1.54 -9.35 -21.52
N GLY A 135 -2.57 -9.55 -20.68
CA GLY A 135 -2.68 -8.95 -19.36
C GLY A 135 -1.52 -9.37 -18.46
N MET A 136 -1.27 -10.67 -18.35
CA MET A 136 -0.15 -11.22 -17.56
C MET A 136 1.21 -10.67 -18.00
N THR A 137 1.46 -10.64 -19.32
CA THR A 137 2.70 -10.09 -19.85
C THR A 137 2.88 -8.61 -19.49
N SER A 138 1.81 -7.82 -19.58
CA SER A 138 1.85 -6.39 -19.21
C SER A 138 2.14 -6.20 -17.73
N VAL A 139 1.51 -6.98 -16.84
CA VAL A 139 1.72 -6.93 -15.38
C VAL A 139 3.15 -7.31 -15.03
N LEU A 140 3.70 -8.36 -15.65
CA LEU A 140 5.09 -8.79 -15.43
C LEU A 140 6.08 -7.68 -15.81
N LEU A 141 5.88 -7.03 -16.97
CA LEU A 141 6.76 -5.94 -17.40
C LEU A 141 6.70 -4.72 -16.47
N VAL A 142 5.49 -4.29 -16.10
CA VAL A 142 5.30 -3.15 -15.18
C VAL A 142 5.84 -3.49 -13.80
N GLY A 143 5.58 -4.71 -13.32
CA GLY A 143 6.09 -5.21 -12.04
C GLY A 143 7.61 -5.23 -11.99
N ALA A 144 8.27 -5.73 -13.04
CA ALA A 144 9.73 -5.76 -13.11
C ALA A 144 10.35 -4.35 -13.02
N VAL A 145 9.76 -3.36 -13.71
CA VAL A 145 10.22 -1.97 -13.64
C VAL A 145 9.98 -1.37 -12.25
N GLY A 146 8.81 -1.58 -11.65
CA GLY A 146 8.47 -1.09 -10.33
C GLY A 146 9.39 -1.66 -9.25
N GLN A 147 9.57 -2.97 -9.23
CA GLN A 147 10.43 -3.67 -8.26
C GLN A 147 11.90 -3.24 -8.36
N ALA A 148 12.41 -3.05 -9.59
CA ALA A 148 13.76 -2.55 -9.78
C ALA A 148 13.95 -1.14 -9.23
N ARG A 149 12.95 -0.26 -9.36
CA ARG A 149 12.97 1.10 -8.79
C ARG A 149 12.95 1.05 -7.25
N TYR A 150 12.13 0.20 -6.63
CA TYR A 150 12.13 0.00 -5.18
C TYR A 150 13.50 -0.45 -4.68
N LEU A 151 14.10 -1.46 -5.31
CA LEU A 151 15.41 -1.97 -4.94
C LEU A 151 16.49 -0.89 -5.06
N THR A 152 16.47 -0.11 -6.15
CA THR A 152 17.41 1.00 -6.37
C THR A 152 17.24 2.09 -5.30
N HIS A 153 16.00 2.41 -4.94
CA HIS A 153 15.73 3.41 -3.91
C HIS A 153 16.24 2.96 -2.54
N ILE A 154 15.99 1.70 -2.17
CA ILE A 154 16.51 1.11 -0.92
C ILE A 154 18.05 1.07 -0.96
N ALA A 155 18.68 0.78 -2.10
CA ALA A 155 20.13 0.79 -2.23
C ALA A 155 20.73 2.20 -2.12
N ARG A 156 20.03 3.26 -2.53
CA ARG A 156 20.45 4.65 -2.33
C ARG A 156 20.48 5.07 -0.86
N THR A 157 19.69 4.42 -0.01
CA THR A 157 19.76 4.63 1.45
C THR A 157 20.82 3.78 2.13
N HIS A 158 21.75 3.18 1.37
CA HIS A 158 22.82 2.29 1.84
C HIS A 158 22.35 1.04 2.61
N LEU A 159 21.05 0.76 2.62
CA LEU A 159 20.49 -0.47 3.20
C LEU A 159 20.82 -1.73 2.39
N LEU A 160 21.15 -1.55 1.11
CA LEU A 160 21.59 -2.59 0.19
C LEU A 160 22.91 -2.17 -0.46
N PRO A 161 23.68 -3.12 -1.06
CA PRO A 161 24.95 -2.82 -1.68
C PRO A 161 24.87 -1.69 -2.72
N PRO A 162 25.79 -0.71 -2.72
CA PRO A 162 25.71 0.50 -3.57
C PRO A 162 25.67 0.25 -5.06
N TRP A 163 26.20 -0.90 -5.53
CA TRP A 163 26.18 -1.26 -6.96
C TRP A 163 24.75 -1.47 -7.51
N LEU A 164 23.77 -1.75 -6.66
CA LEU A 164 22.35 -1.83 -7.01
C LEU A 164 21.71 -0.45 -7.23
N ALA A 165 22.29 0.60 -6.69
CA ALA A 165 21.83 1.97 -6.86
C ALA A 165 22.24 2.57 -8.23
N ARG A 166 23.17 1.92 -8.95
CA ARG A 166 23.68 2.43 -10.24
C ARG A 166 22.61 2.38 -11.32
N VAL A 167 22.37 3.53 -11.94
CA VAL A 167 21.48 3.68 -13.10
C VAL A 167 22.36 3.80 -14.34
N ASN A 168 22.00 3.09 -15.41
CA ASN A 168 22.72 3.16 -16.67
C ASN A 168 22.42 4.51 -17.35
N GLU A 169 23.46 5.29 -17.66
CA GLU A 169 23.33 6.64 -18.24
C GLU A 169 22.65 6.67 -19.60
N LYS A 170 22.84 5.61 -20.43
CA LYS A 170 22.28 5.54 -21.78
C LYS A 170 20.78 5.22 -21.80
N THR A 171 20.33 4.35 -20.87
CA THR A 171 18.95 3.83 -20.86
C THR A 171 18.08 4.45 -19.77
N GLY A 172 18.69 5.13 -18.77
CA GLY A 172 17.99 5.64 -17.60
C GLY A 172 17.39 4.54 -16.71
N THR A 173 17.83 3.27 -16.86
CA THR A 173 17.30 2.13 -16.14
C THR A 173 18.32 1.53 -15.17
N PRO A 174 17.91 1.06 -13.99
CA PRO A 174 18.77 0.39 -13.03
C PRO A 174 18.96 -1.08 -13.41
N ILE A 175 19.83 -1.36 -14.38
CA ILE A 175 20.03 -2.70 -14.96
C ILE A 175 20.39 -3.73 -13.87
N ASN A 176 21.32 -3.41 -12.98
CA ASN A 176 21.76 -4.32 -11.93
C ASN A 176 20.60 -4.73 -11.01
N ALA A 177 19.79 -3.75 -10.56
CA ALA A 177 18.61 -4.01 -9.74
C ALA A 177 17.58 -4.84 -10.50
N THR A 178 17.36 -4.56 -11.79
CA THR A 178 16.41 -5.31 -12.63
C THR A 178 16.84 -6.77 -12.78
N VAL A 179 18.11 -7.04 -13.06
CA VAL A 179 18.63 -8.42 -13.22
C VAL A 179 18.50 -9.19 -11.90
N VAL A 180 18.95 -8.60 -10.79
CA VAL A 180 18.89 -9.26 -9.48
C VAL A 180 17.44 -9.57 -9.10
N MET A 181 16.52 -8.63 -9.26
CA MET A 181 15.11 -8.86 -8.95
C MET A 181 14.48 -9.90 -9.86
N SER A 182 14.77 -9.87 -11.16
CA SER A 182 14.23 -10.84 -12.11
C SER A 182 14.71 -12.26 -11.80
N VAL A 183 16.01 -12.44 -11.51
CA VAL A 183 16.57 -13.74 -11.13
C VAL A 183 16.00 -14.23 -9.80
N ALA A 184 15.96 -13.37 -8.77
CA ALA A 184 15.39 -13.73 -7.48
C ALA A 184 13.91 -14.12 -7.61
N THR A 185 13.12 -13.35 -8.37
CA THR A 185 11.71 -13.65 -8.62
C THR A 185 11.54 -14.99 -9.35
N ALA A 186 12.36 -15.28 -10.36
CA ALA A 186 12.31 -16.52 -11.09
C ALA A 186 12.62 -17.74 -10.19
N ILE A 187 13.63 -17.62 -9.33
CA ILE A 187 13.97 -18.67 -8.36
C ILE A 187 12.79 -18.90 -7.39
N VAL A 188 12.24 -17.84 -6.80
CA VAL A 188 11.11 -17.97 -5.85
C VAL A 188 9.89 -18.57 -6.55
N ALA A 189 9.57 -18.12 -7.77
CA ALA A 189 8.44 -18.63 -8.53
C ALA A 189 8.59 -20.11 -8.91
N PHE A 190 9.82 -20.56 -9.14
CA PHE A 190 10.09 -21.97 -9.48
C PHE A 190 9.85 -22.91 -8.30
N PHE A 191 10.14 -22.48 -7.07
CA PHE A 191 10.06 -23.33 -5.86
C PHE A 191 8.78 -23.12 -5.05
N THR A 192 7.90 -22.16 -5.41
CA THR A 192 6.77 -21.77 -4.57
C THR A 192 5.48 -21.73 -5.38
N SER A 193 4.38 -22.24 -4.81
CA SER A 193 3.06 -22.17 -5.43
C SER A 193 2.46 -20.74 -5.35
N LEU A 194 1.56 -20.43 -6.28
CA LEU A 194 0.87 -19.13 -6.35
C LEU A 194 0.11 -18.82 -5.06
N ASP A 195 -0.58 -19.81 -4.47
CA ASP A 195 -1.36 -19.62 -3.23
C ASP A 195 -0.50 -19.19 -2.04
N ILE A 196 0.68 -19.80 -1.91
CA ILE A 196 1.64 -19.44 -0.86
C ILE A 196 2.10 -17.99 -1.04
N LEU A 197 2.42 -17.60 -2.27
CA LEU A 197 2.87 -16.24 -2.59
C LEU A 197 1.74 -15.22 -2.40
N ALA A 198 0.52 -15.55 -2.83
CA ALA A 198 -0.64 -14.68 -2.67
C ALA A 198 -0.96 -14.42 -1.18
N ASN A 199 -0.95 -15.46 -0.36
CA ASN A 199 -1.17 -15.34 1.08
C ASN A 199 -0.05 -14.53 1.76
N LEU A 200 1.20 -14.78 1.42
CA LEU A 200 2.34 -14.03 1.97
C LEU A 200 2.30 -12.56 1.59
N LEU A 201 1.95 -12.27 0.34
CA LEU A 201 1.79 -10.91 -0.16
C LEU A 201 0.62 -10.20 0.55
N SER A 202 -0.52 -10.88 0.72
CA SER A 202 -1.68 -10.34 1.43
C SER A 202 -1.36 -10.00 2.88
N ILE A 203 -0.68 -10.88 3.62
CA ILE A 203 -0.25 -10.57 5.00
C ILE A 203 0.67 -9.36 5.02
N SER A 204 1.68 -9.35 4.16
CA SER A 204 2.67 -8.27 4.12
C SER A 204 2.03 -6.91 3.82
N THR A 205 1.12 -6.86 2.85
CA THR A 205 0.45 -5.62 2.43
C THR A 205 -0.58 -5.15 3.46
N LEU A 206 -1.42 -6.02 4.01
CA LEU A 206 -2.37 -5.67 5.07
C LEU A 206 -1.65 -5.14 6.31
N PHE A 207 -0.54 -5.77 6.69
CA PHE A 207 0.31 -5.30 7.79
C PHE A 207 0.92 -3.93 7.49
N LEU A 208 1.51 -3.76 6.29
CA LEU A 208 2.11 -2.50 5.85
C LEU A 208 1.09 -1.36 5.86
N PHE A 209 -0.11 -1.58 5.31
CA PHE A 209 -1.13 -0.53 5.28
C PHE A 209 -1.70 -0.20 6.65
N SER A 210 -1.72 -1.17 7.58
CA SER A 210 -2.01 -0.87 8.99
C SER A 210 -0.96 0.07 9.59
N LEU A 211 0.33 -0.18 9.31
CA LEU A 211 1.43 0.70 9.76
C LEU A 211 1.38 2.08 9.11
N VAL A 212 1.06 2.17 7.81
CA VAL A 212 0.90 3.46 7.11
C VAL A 212 -0.24 4.27 7.71
N ALA A 213 -1.38 3.64 8.00
CA ALA A 213 -2.51 4.30 8.66
C ALA A 213 -2.14 4.78 10.08
N LEU A 214 -1.41 3.96 10.83
CA LEU A 214 -0.88 4.33 12.15
C LEU A 214 0.10 5.50 12.05
N ALA A 215 1.05 5.44 11.11
CA ALA A 215 2.02 6.51 10.87
C ALA A 215 1.34 7.83 10.49
N LEU A 216 0.24 7.78 9.73
CA LEU A 216 -0.57 8.95 9.42
C LEU A 216 -1.17 9.56 10.70
N LEU A 217 -1.74 8.75 11.59
CA LEU A 217 -2.27 9.23 12.87
C LEU A 217 -1.16 9.87 13.72
N VAL A 218 -0.02 9.20 13.87
CA VAL A 218 1.14 9.74 14.60
C VAL A 218 1.58 11.07 14.00
N ARG A 219 1.74 11.16 12.69
CA ARG A 219 2.18 12.40 12.01
C ARG A 219 1.20 13.57 12.17
N ARG A 220 -0.10 13.29 12.36
CA ARG A 220 -1.13 14.32 12.50
C ARG A 220 -1.28 14.83 13.93
N TYR A 221 -1.10 13.96 14.92
CA TYR A 221 -1.38 14.25 16.32
C TYR A 221 -0.12 14.42 17.17
N CYS A 222 1.01 13.81 16.79
CA CYS A 222 2.26 13.86 17.53
C CYS A 222 3.34 14.63 16.74
N VAL A 223 3.58 15.89 17.12
CA VAL A 223 4.64 16.72 16.54
C VAL A 223 5.61 17.14 17.64
N ARG A 224 6.89 16.84 17.44
CA ARG A 224 7.95 17.19 18.41
C ARG A 224 7.98 18.71 18.61
N GLY A 225 7.97 19.14 19.86
CA GLY A 225 7.98 20.57 20.23
C GLY A 225 6.61 21.26 20.19
N VAL A 226 5.57 20.64 19.61
CA VAL A 226 4.21 21.21 19.52
C VAL A 226 3.24 20.48 20.44
N THR A 227 3.30 19.14 20.48
CA THR A 227 2.36 18.33 21.25
C THR A 227 2.87 18.16 22.69
N THR A 228 2.03 18.49 23.69
CA THR A 228 2.36 18.35 25.10
C THR A 228 2.50 16.87 25.49
N ARG A 229 3.30 16.56 26.52
CA ARG A 229 3.50 15.19 27.03
C ARG A 229 2.18 14.53 27.41
N LEU A 230 1.24 15.27 27.99
CA LEU A 230 -0.08 14.77 28.36
C LEU A 230 -0.92 14.36 27.13
N ASN A 231 -0.88 15.15 26.06
CA ASN A 231 -1.60 14.82 24.83
C ASN A 231 -0.96 13.62 24.11
N ILE A 232 0.36 13.45 24.18
CA ILE A 232 1.03 12.25 23.68
C ILE A 232 0.58 11.02 24.48
N ALA A 233 0.50 11.10 25.80
CA ALA A 233 0.03 10.00 26.63
C ALA A 233 -1.43 9.62 26.31
N LYS A 234 -2.33 10.61 26.20
CA LYS A 234 -3.73 10.39 25.77
C LYS A 234 -3.81 9.71 24.41
N PHE A 235 -3.01 10.19 23.44
CA PHE A 235 -2.93 9.62 22.09
C PHE A 235 -2.48 8.15 22.13
N ILE A 236 -1.41 7.84 22.88
CA ILE A 236 -0.90 6.47 23.03
C ILE A 236 -1.97 5.54 23.63
N VAL A 237 -2.66 5.97 24.66
CA VAL A 237 -3.75 5.17 25.26
C VAL A 237 -4.85 4.89 24.24
N CYS A 238 -5.28 5.90 23.49
CA CYS A 238 -6.29 5.71 22.45
C CYS A 238 -5.81 4.78 21.32
N ILE A 239 -4.55 4.88 20.89
CA ILE A 239 -3.96 3.97 19.89
C ILE A 239 -3.89 2.53 20.42
N ILE A 240 -3.53 2.33 21.69
CA ILE A 240 -3.52 1.00 22.32
C ILE A 240 -4.95 0.42 22.35
N LEU A 241 -5.97 1.24 22.63
CA LEU A 241 -7.36 0.81 22.56
C LEU A 241 -7.77 0.41 21.14
N ILE A 242 -7.42 1.21 20.12
CA ILE A 242 -7.73 0.90 18.72
C ILE A 242 -7.04 -0.39 18.29
N LEU A 243 -5.74 -0.53 18.51
CA LEU A 243 -4.98 -1.71 18.12
C LEU A 243 -5.42 -2.95 18.92
N GLY A 244 -5.57 -2.81 20.23
CA GLY A 244 -5.97 -3.88 21.11
C GLY A 244 -7.36 -4.43 20.77
N SER A 245 -8.34 -3.55 20.57
CA SER A 245 -9.70 -3.95 20.16
C SER A 245 -9.74 -4.57 18.76
N SER A 246 -8.94 -4.05 17.82
CA SER A 246 -8.85 -4.61 16.46
C SER A 246 -8.24 -6.01 16.47
N VAL A 247 -7.13 -6.22 17.22
CA VAL A 247 -6.50 -7.53 17.37
C VAL A 247 -7.43 -8.49 18.12
N ALA A 248 -8.07 -8.04 19.20
CA ALA A 248 -9.03 -8.85 19.93
C ALA A 248 -10.20 -9.29 19.06
N SER A 249 -10.74 -8.40 18.21
CA SER A 249 -11.77 -8.73 17.22
C SER A 249 -11.29 -9.78 16.22
N ALA A 250 -10.07 -9.65 15.71
CA ALA A 250 -9.48 -10.58 14.75
C ALA A 250 -9.25 -11.98 15.38
N VAL A 251 -8.70 -12.04 16.59
CA VAL A 251 -8.49 -13.30 17.33
C VAL A 251 -9.81 -13.95 17.71
N TYR A 252 -10.80 -13.16 18.12
CA TYR A 252 -12.13 -13.67 18.42
C TYR A 252 -12.80 -14.27 17.18
N TRP A 253 -12.69 -13.61 16.01
CA TRP A 253 -13.17 -14.12 14.72
C TRP A 253 -12.51 -15.46 14.36
N ALA A 254 -11.21 -15.57 14.56
CA ALA A 254 -10.48 -16.80 14.25
C ALA A 254 -10.93 -18.00 15.12
N LYS A 255 -11.34 -17.74 16.37
CA LYS A 255 -11.68 -18.79 17.36
C LYS A 255 -13.16 -19.05 17.54
N SER A 256 -14.02 -18.07 17.34
CA SER A 256 -15.45 -18.13 17.65
C SER A 256 -16.30 -17.68 16.47
N SER A 257 -17.46 -18.35 16.29
CA SER A 257 -18.47 -17.93 15.29
C SER A 257 -19.54 -17.01 15.89
N ASN A 258 -19.50 -16.74 17.20
CA ASN A 258 -20.48 -15.92 17.88
C ASN A 258 -20.25 -14.43 17.66
N TRP A 259 -21.32 -13.67 17.55
CA TRP A 259 -21.27 -12.21 17.39
C TRP A 259 -21.06 -11.44 18.71
N VAL A 260 -21.21 -12.11 19.86
CA VAL A 260 -21.20 -11.49 21.20
C VAL A 260 -19.90 -10.71 21.49
N GLY A 261 -18.73 -11.23 21.08
CA GLY A 261 -17.46 -10.52 21.29
C GLY A 261 -17.39 -9.15 20.61
N TYR A 262 -18.05 -8.99 19.47
CA TYR A 262 -18.05 -7.72 18.73
C TYR A 262 -18.84 -6.63 19.43
N THR A 263 -19.82 -6.98 20.27
CA THR A 263 -20.54 -6.00 21.11
C THR A 263 -19.64 -5.32 22.14
N ILE A 264 -18.47 -5.90 22.40
CA ILE A 264 -17.46 -5.34 23.31
C ILE A 264 -16.36 -4.65 22.51
N PHE A 265 -15.79 -5.33 21.51
CA PHE A 265 -14.59 -4.84 20.80
C PHE A 265 -14.88 -3.67 19.86
N VAL A 266 -16.03 -3.66 19.18
CA VAL A 266 -16.40 -2.53 18.31
C VAL A 266 -16.63 -1.24 19.10
N PRO A 267 -17.39 -1.21 20.21
CA PRO A 267 -17.48 -0.04 21.07
C PRO A 267 -16.12 0.43 21.60
N LEU A 268 -15.22 -0.48 22.01
CA LEU A 268 -13.88 -0.10 22.48
C LEU A 268 -13.07 0.58 21.36
N TRP A 269 -13.16 0.07 20.13
CA TRP A 269 -12.55 0.70 18.97
C TRP A 269 -13.13 2.10 18.71
N ILE A 270 -14.47 2.24 18.81
CA ILE A 270 -15.15 3.54 18.66
C ILE A 270 -14.66 4.51 19.75
N VAL A 271 -14.61 4.07 21.02
CA VAL A 271 -14.13 4.89 22.13
C VAL A 271 -12.69 5.36 21.90
N GLY A 272 -11.80 4.47 21.43
CA GLY A 272 -10.43 4.85 21.10
C GLY A 272 -10.36 5.89 19.97
N THR A 273 -11.17 5.72 18.93
CA THR A 273 -11.20 6.63 17.77
C THR A 273 -11.79 7.99 18.11
N VAL A 274 -12.94 8.01 18.80
CA VAL A 274 -13.59 9.23 19.28
C VAL A 274 -12.72 9.91 20.34
N GLY A 275 -12.04 9.13 21.18
CA GLY A 275 -11.08 9.61 22.16
C GLY A 275 -9.94 10.43 21.50
N ILE A 276 -9.36 9.96 20.39
CA ILE A 276 -8.38 10.75 19.65
C ILE A 276 -9.02 12.06 19.18
N TRP A 277 -10.20 12.01 18.59
CA TRP A 277 -10.88 13.17 18.03
C TRP A 277 -11.21 14.25 19.07
N LEU A 278 -11.68 13.84 20.25
CA LEU A 278 -12.13 14.77 21.30
C LEU A 278 -11.00 15.23 22.24
N LEU A 279 -10.07 14.32 22.60
CA LEU A 279 -9.11 14.56 23.68
C LEU A 279 -7.74 15.03 23.19
N VAL A 280 -7.42 14.84 21.91
CA VAL A 280 -6.11 15.15 21.36
C VAL A 280 -6.25 16.21 20.24
N PRO A 281 -5.72 17.42 20.44
CA PRO A 281 -5.78 18.44 19.40
C PRO A 281 -4.92 18.06 18.19
N LEU A 282 -5.41 18.38 16.99
CA LEU A 282 -4.71 18.13 15.74
C LEU A 282 -3.46 19.04 15.66
N ALA A 283 -2.27 18.44 15.70
CA ALA A 283 -1.00 19.17 15.74
C ALA A 283 -0.52 19.63 14.36
N LYS A 284 -0.86 18.90 13.28
CA LYS A 284 -0.42 19.22 11.92
C LYS A 284 -1.53 19.07 10.88
N LYS A 285 -1.84 20.17 10.19
CA LYS A 285 -2.74 20.17 9.03
C LYS A 285 -1.96 19.92 7.73
N PRO A 286 -2.55 19.25 6.71
CA PRO A 286 -1.91 19.11 5.40
C PRO A 286 -1.80 20.45 4.71
N LYS A 287 -0.72 20.65 3.94
CA LYS A 287 -0.53 21.89 3.19
C LYS A 287 -1.27 21.91 1.84
N ILE A 288 -1.37 20.77 1.16
CA ILE A 288 -1.95 20.68 -0.18
C ILE A 288 -3.17 19.75 -0.15
N TRP A 289 -2.96 18.46 0.06
CA TRP A 289 -4.02 17.46 0.14
C TRP A 289 -3.90 16.65 1.44
N GLY A 290 -5.01 16.26 2.01
CA GLY A 290 -5.03 15.45 3.21
C GLY A 290 -6.13 14.40 3.18
N VAL A 291 -5.84 13.25 3.79
CA VAL A 291 -6.84 12.21 4.02
C VAL A 291 -8.03 12.83 4.76
N PRO A 292 -9.27 12.66 4.23
CA PRO A 292 -10.48 13.16 4.89
C PRO A 292 -10.78 12.36 6.17
N LEU A 293 -11.69 12.89 7.00
CA LEU A 293 -12.23 12.21 8.17
C LEU A 293 -11.18 11.61 9.11
N VAL A 294 -10.03 12.28 9.31
CA VAL A 294 -9.06 11.89 10.33
C VAL A 294 -9.60 12.29 11.71
N PRO A 295 -9.64 11.37 12.71
CA PRO A 295 -8.98 10.05 12.81
C PRO A 295 -9.81 8.85 12.33
N PHE A 296 -11.05 9.01 11.95
CA PHE A 296 -11.99 7.91 11.69
C PHE A 296 -11.52 6.99 10.54
N LEU A 297 -11.19 7.55 9.38
CA LEU A 297 -10.80 6.76 8.21
C LEU A 297 -9.51 5.96 8.45
N PRO A 298 -8.40 6.54 8.99
CA PRO A 298 -7.22 5.75 9.31
C PRO A 298 -7.45 4.69 10.38
N SER A 299 -8.27 5.00 11.41
CA SER A 299 -8.62 4.03 12.45
C SER A 299 -9.44 2.87 11.89
N ALA A 300 -10.42 3.13 11.02
CA ALA A 300 -11.19 2.11 10.33
C ALA A 300 -10.29 1.25 9.41
N SER A 301 -9.35 1.87 8.70
CA SER A 301 -8.35 1.15 7.90
C SER A 301 -7.53 0.19 8.76
N ILE A 302 -7.05 0.62 9.93
CA ILE A 302 -6.33 -0.27 10.86
C ILE A 302 -7.23 -1.44 11.28
N ALA A 303 -8.46 -1.16 11.70
CA ALA A 303 -9.38 -2.19 12.18
C ALA A 303 -9.70 -3.23 11.09
N ILE A 304 -10.01 -2.78 9.87
CA ILE A 304 -10.32 -3.66 8.74
C ILE A 304 -9.11 -4.49 8.35
N ASN A 305 -7.93 -3.89 8.19
CA ASN A 305 -6.72 -4.61 7.81
C ASN A 305 -6.33 -5.66 8.86
N VAL A 306 -6.40 -5.32 10.14
CA VAL A 306 -6.11 -6.26 11.24
C VAL A 306 -7.16 -7.37 11.31
N PHE A 307 -8.44 -7.06 11.06
CA PHE A 307 -9.50 -8.07 11.00
C PHE A 307 -9.30 -9.05 9.84
N LEU A 308 -8.95 -8.55 8.65
CA LEU A 308 -8.64 -9.39 7.48
C LEU A 308 -7.40 -10.25 7.73
N LEU A 309 -6.37 -9.72 8.39
CA LEU A 309 -5.23 -10.52 8.83
C LEU A 309 -5.68 -11.72 9.67
N GLY A 310 -6.61 -11.53 10.62
CA GLY A 310 -7.15 -12.61 11.44
C GLY A 310 -7.94 -13.68 10.69
N SER A 311 -8.28 -13.44 9.42
CA SER A 311 -8.99 -14.39 8.55
C SER A 311 -8.05 -15.29 7.73
N LEU A 312 -6.74 -15.02 7.73
CA LEU A 312 -5.73 -15.79 7.00
C LEU A 312 -5.24 -17.00 7.82
N ASP A 313 -4.63 -17.95 7.14
CA ASP A 313 -4.16 -19.20 7.72
C ASP A 313 -2.90 -19.03 8.59
N ILE A 314 -2.77 -19.86 9.63
CA ILE A 314 -1.65 -19.82 10.56
C ILE A 314 -0.31 -20.16 9.88
N ALA A 315 -0.32 -21.01 8.85
CA ALA A 315 0.90 -21.37 8.14
C ALA A 315 1.52 -20.18 7.42
N SER A 316 0.67 -19.30 6.85
CA SER A 316 1.11 -18.06 6.22
C SER A 316 1.69 -17.06 7.22
N PHE A 317 1.12 -16.97 8.43
CA PHE A 317 1.71 -16.18 9.53
C PHE A 317 3.09 -16.69 9.96
N LYS A 318 3.28 -18.01 10.04
CA LYS A 318 4.59 -18.58 10.36
C LYS A 318 5.63 -18.21 9.30
N ARG A 319 5.27 -18.32 8.01
CA ARG A 319 6.15 -17.93 6.89
C ARG A 319 6.48 -16.45 6.94
N PHE A 320 5.47 -15.60 7.14
CA PHE A 320 5.66 -14.15 7.29
C PHE A 320 6.58 -13.82 8.47
N GLY A 321 6.38 -14.48 9.63
CA GLY A 321 7.22 -14.32 10.81
C GLY A 321 8.68 -14.67 10.56
N VAL A 322 8.95 -15.80 9.86
CA VAL A 322 10.31 -16.20 9.48
C VAL A 322 10.95 -15.16 8.55
N TRP A 323 10.24 -14.72 7.52
CA TRP A 323 10.73 -13.67 6.62
C TRP A 323 11.02 -12.36 7.34
N THR A 324 10.09 -11.93 8.20
CA THR A 324 10.27 -10.72 8.99
C THR A 324 11.46 -10.83 9.94
N ALA A 325 11.67 -11.98 10.56
CA ALA A 325 12.82 -12.21 11.43
C ALA A 325 14.16 -12.15 10.65
N ILE A 326 14.23 -12.76 9.47
CA ILE A 326 15.41 -12.69 8.59
C ILE A 326 15.70 -11.23 8.20
N LEU A 327 14.68 -10.49 7.76
CA LEU A 327 14.83 -9.08 7.38
C LEU A 327 15.22 -8.20 8.56
N LEU A 328 14.71 -8.48 9.76
CA LEU A 328 15.05 -7.75 10.98
C LEU A 328 16.49 -7.99 11.40
N VAL A 329 16.95 -9.24 11.34
CA VAL A 329 18.36 -9.59 11.57
C VAL A 329 19.27 -8.86 10.57
N TYR A 330 18.92 -8.91 9.28
CA TYR A 330 19.63 -8.16 8.25
C TYR A 330 19.67 -6.65 8.54
N TYR A 331 18.54 -6.05 8.92
CA TYR A 331 18.45 -4.64 9.28
C TYR A 331 19.33 -4.30 10.49
N LEU A 332 19.36 -5.12 11.53
CA LEU A 332 20.19 -4.89 12.71
C LEU A 332 21.70 -4.91 12.38
N PHE A 333 22.11 -5.84 11.53
CA PHE A 333 23.55 -5.97 11.19
C PHE A 333 24.02 -5.01 10.10
N VAL A 334 23.18 -4.68 9.12
CA VAL A 334 23.55 -3.86 7.97
C VAL A 334 22.83 -2.50 7.99
N GLY A 335 21.51 -2.50 8.13
CA GLY A 335 20.69 -1.31 7.99
C GLY A 335 20.92 -0.26 9.07
N LEU A 336 21.16 -0.69 10.31
CA LEU A 336 21.38 0.22 11.43
C LEU A 336 22.69 0.99 11.25
N HIS A 337 23.75 0.31 10.84
CA HIS A 337 25.05 0.94 10.56
C HIS A 337 24.96 1.91 9.37
N ALA A 338 24.34 1.47 8.28
CA ALA A 338 24.15 2.30 7.11
C ALA A 338 23.29 3.56 7.40
N SER A 339 22.24 3.42 8.22
CA SER A 339 21.41 4.56 8.64
C SER A 339 22.18 5.56 9.51
N TYR A 340 23.07 5.06 10.38
CA TYR A 340 23.94 5.90 11.20
C TYR A 340 24.95 6.68 10.36
N ASP A 341 25.61 6.01 9.41
CA ASP A 341 26.59 6.63 8.52
C ASP A 341 25.95 7.70 7.63
N MET A 342 24.74 7.44 7.12
CA MET A 342 23.96 8.43 6.36
C MET A 342 23.58 9.65 7.21
N ALA A 343 23.13 9.43 8.43
CA ALA A 343 22.78 10.54 9.35
C ALA A 343 24.01 11.39 9.70
N LYS A 344 25.17 10.74 9.87
CA LYS A 344 26.45 11.44 10.12
C LYS A 344 26.87 12.25 8.91
N ALA A 345 26.86 11.68 7.70
CA ALA A 345 27.20 12.37 6.46
C ALA A 345 26.29 13.58 6.19
N GLN A 346 24.98 13.45 6.42
CA GLN A 346 24.04 14.58 6.28
C GLN A 346 24.26 15.69 7.31
N ASN A 347 24.71 15.37 8.51
CA ASN A 347 25.05 16.37 9.52
C ASN A 347 26.35 17.10 9.16
N GLU A 348 27.34 16.38 8.67
CA GLU A 348 28.60 16.96 8.19
C GLU A 348 28.40 17.90 6.99
N GLU A 349 27.47 17.54 6.07
CA GLU A 349 27.12 18.38 4.91
C GLU A 349 26.37 19.65 5.31
N LYS A 350 25.54 19.62 6.35
CA LYS A 350 24.82 20.80 6.87
C LYS A 350 25.63 21.71 7.79
N GLU A 351 26.68 21.20 8.39
CA GLU A 351 27.51 21.97 9.34
C GLU A 351 28.13 23.22 8.72
N PRO A 352 28.68 23.22 7.49
CA PRO A 352 29.18 24.42 6.84
C PRO A 352 28.07 25.44 6.51
N GLU A 353 26.89 25.01 6.11
CA GLU A 353 25.74 25.89 5.83
C GLU A 353 25.27 26.60 7.11
N ILE A 354 25.17 25.87 8.21
CA ILE A 354 24.78 26.42 9.52
C ILE A 354 25.84 27.40 10.03
N LYS A 355 27.13 27.08 9.89
CA LYS A 355 28.23 27.98 10.26
C LYS A 355 28.25 29.25 9.41
N THR A 356 27.91 29.17 8.13
CA THR A 356 27.82 30.33 7.24
C THR A 356 26.62 31.20 7.60
N GLN A 357 25.49 30.59 7.93
CA GLN A 357 24.28 31.32 8.35
C GLN A 357 24.47 32.02 9.70
N LEU A 358 25.09 31.34 10.67
CA LEU A 358 25.44 31.97 11.97
C LEU A 358 26.36 33.18 11.80
N LYS A 359 27.39 33.11 10.92
CA LYS A 359 28.25 34.24 10.62
C LYS A 359 27.51 35.42 9.97
N LEU A 360 26.58 35.15 9.05
CA LEU A 360 25.76 36.17 8.42
C LEU A 360 24.77 36.80 9.41
N ASP A 361 24.26 36.07 10.37
CA ASP A 361 23.37 36.57 11.42
C ASP A 361 24.15 37.40 12.44
N GLU A 362 25.40 37.02 12.77
CA GLU A 362 26.33 37.84 13.59
C GLU A 362 26.73 39.15 12.89
N GLU A 363 27.02 39.12 11.60
CA GLU A 363 27.40 40.29 10.80
C GLU A 363 26.20 41.25 10.61
N ASN A 364 25.00 40.74 10.43
CA ASN A 364 23.77 41.52 10.38
C ASN A 364 23.33 42.04 11.77
N GLY A 365 23.63 41.34 12.85
CA GLY A 365 23.40 41.76 14.22
C GLY A 365 24.29 42.95 14.64
N ASP A 366 25.55 42.92 14.26
CA ASP A 366 26.50 44.01 14.52
C ASP A 366 26.14 45.30 13.73
N THR A 367 25.62 45.15 12.50
CA THR A 367 25.17 46.31 11.69
C THR A 367 23.92 46.97 12.29
N SER A 368 23.07 46.25 13.01
CA SER A 368 21.90 46.83 13.68
C SER A 368 22.26 47.62 14.95
N MET A 369 23.35 47.27 15.65
CA MET A 369 23.83 47.99 16.81
C MET A 369 24.59 49.28 16.43
N ILE A 370 25.28 49.31 15.31
CA ILE A 370 26.00 50.50 14.81
C ILE A 370 25.02 51.54 14.23
N GLY A 371 23.87 51.12 13.69
CA GLY A 371 22.81 51.99 13.21
C GLY A 371 22.02 52.71 14.30
N SER A 372 21.92 52.13 15.50
CA SER A 372 21.20 52.73 16.64
C SER A 372 22.04 53.77 17.42
N GLY A 373 23.38 53.72 17.36
CA GLY A 373 24.28 54.65 18.06
C GLY A 373 24.44 56.03 17.39
N LYS A 374 24.12 56.18 16.10
CA LYS A 374 24.27 57.44 15.36
C LYS A 374 23.02 58.35 15.32
N LYS A 375 21.91 57.98 15.91
CA LYS A 375 20.68 58.79 15.94
C LYS A 375 20.49 59.62 17.22
N HIS A 376 21.38 59.52 18.20
CA HIS A 376 21.26 60.27 19.45
C HIS A 376 22.27 61.42 19.63
N GLU A 377 23.11 61.77 18.64
CA GLU A 377 24.12 62.80 18.75
C GLU A 377 23.87 64.07 17.90
N ASN A 378 22.68 64.20 17.27
CA ASN A 378 22.37 65.40 16.49
C ASN A 378 21.08 66.13 16.93
N ASN A 379 20.77 66.17 18.24
CA ASN A 379 19.80 67.08 18.79
C ASN A 379 20.23 67.51 20.21
N MET A 380 21.27 68.40 20.29
CA MET A 380 21.48 69.42 21.30
C MET A 380 22.02 70.68 20.65
#